data_14d53d249d60ec0d1d89258d7887bdca
#
_entry.id   14d53d249d60ec0d1d89258d7887bdca
#
_cell.length_a   1.000
_cell.length_b   1.000
_cell.length_c   1.000
_cell.angle_alpha   90.00
_cell.angle_beta   90.00
_cell.angle_gamma   90.00
#
_symmetry.space_group_name_H-M   'P 1'
#
loop_
_entity.id
_entity.type
_entity.pdbx_description
1 polymer ?
#
loop_
_entity_poly.entity_id
_entity_poly.type
_entity_poly.pdbx_seq_one_letter_code
_entity_poly.pdbx_strand_id
1 'polypeptide(L)'
;MTEPRYDWTIDEVLAVIERPFHDLLAAAHACHRGRFDPHEIEGAKLLSIKTGACPEDCAYCPQSARNETDLQPEPLMDLPDILAKAEQAKAEGATRFCMGAAWRSPNDRQVDEVAEAVHTVADLGMETCVTLGMLTER
;
A
#
# COMPACT_ATOMS: atom_id res chain seq x y z
N MET A 1 9.91 -16.65 21.83
CA MET A 1 9.09 -16.21 20.68
C MET A 1 8.91 -17.41 19.79
N THR A 2 7.69 -17.83 19.50
CA THR A 2 7.43 -18.93 18.56
C THR A 2 7.71 -18.42 17.14
N GLU A 3 8.52 -19.18 16.40
CA GLU A 3 8.77 -18.90 14.98
C GLU A 3 7.45 -18.91 14.18
N PRO A 4 7.33 -18.11 13.09
CA PRO A 4 6.18 -18.17 12.20
C PRO A 4 6.01 -19.60 11.64
N ARG A 5 4.79 -20.11 11.68
CA ARG A 5 4.45 -21.40 11.06
C ARG A 5 4.04 -21.18 9.61
N TYR A 6 4.46 -22.10 8.74
CA TYR A 6 4.13 -22.11 7.31
C TYR A 6 3.44 -23.41 6.86
N ASP A 7 3.14 -24.30 7.81
CA ASP A 7 2.61 -25.65 7.61
C ASP A 7 1.17 -25.80 8.08
N TRP A 8 0.39 -24.72 8.02
CA TRP A 8 -1.01 -24.70 8.44
C TRP A 8 -1.87 -25.62 7.57
N THR A 9 -2.67 -26.48 8.21
CA THR A 9 -3.72 -27.24 7.54
C THR A 9 -4.98 -26.40 7.41
N ILE A 10 -5.87 -26.79 6.48
CA ILE A 10 -7.18 -26.13 6.31
C ILE A 10 -8.00 -26.20 7.59
N ASP A 11 -8.02 -27.36 8.27
CA ASP A 11 -8.78 -27.54 9.49
C ASP A 11 -8.27 -26.64 10.64
N GLU A 12 -6.97 -26.46 10.77
CA GLU A 12 -6.40 -25.53 11.75
C GLU A 12 -6.78 -24.06 11.46
N VAL A 13 -6.77 -23.65 10.19
CA VAL A 13 -7.19 -22.30 9.80
C VAL A 13 -8.69 -22.11 10.08
N LEU A 14 -9.52 -23.07 9.73
CA LEU A 14 -10.97 -23.04 10.03
C LEU A 14 -11.21 -22.97 11.53
N ALA A 15 -10.49 -23.77 12.33
CA ALA A 15 -10.62 -23.72 13.78
C ALA A 15 -10.22 -22.37 14.39
N VAL A 16 -9.33 -21.62 13.75
CA VAL A 16 -9.03 -20.22 14.15
C VAL A 16 -10.17 -19.28 13.77
N ILE A 17 -10.70 -19.40 12.55
CA ILE A 17 -11.80 -18.53 12.05
C ILE A 17 -13.11 -18.74 12.85
N GLU A 18 -13.39 -19.98 13.25
CA GLU A 18 -14.61 -20.34 14.00
C GLU A 18 -14.54 -20.01 15.49
N ARG A 19 -13.43 -19.48 16.00
CA ARG A 19 -13.34 -19.04 17.40
C ARG A 19 -14.36 -17.93 17.70
N PRO A 20 -14.92 -17.89 18.93
CA PRO A 20 -15.66 -16.74 19.38
C PRO A 20 -14.84 -15.45 19.20
N PHE A 21 -15.49 -14.38 18.75
CA PHE A 21 -14.80 -13.13 18.37
C PHE A 21 -13.84 -12.61 19.45
N HIS A 22 -14.27 -12.58 20.71
CA HIS A 22 -13.45 -12.09 21.83
C HIS A 22 -12.23 -12.97 22.10
N ASP A 23 -12.36 -14.30 21.93
CA ASP A 23 -11.24 -15.24 22.10
C ASP A 23 -10.23 -15.08 20.95
N LEU A 24 -10.73 -14.85 19.72
CA LEU A 24 -9.89 -14.56 18.56
C LEU A 24 -9.12 -13.25 18.76
N LEU A 25 -9.79 -12.20 19.22
CA LEU A 25 -9.19 -10.90 19.49
C LEU A 25 -8.13 -10.99 20.60
N ALA A 26 -8.41 -11.70 21.67
CA ALA A 26 -7.44 -11.91 22.76
C ALA A 26 -6.20 -12.68 22.28
N ALA A 27 -6.38 -13.72 21.44
CA ALA A 27 -5.28 -14.48 20.86
C ALA A 27 -4.45 -13.62 19.89
N ALA A 28 -5.09 -12.79 19.08
CA ALA A 28 -4.41 -11.86 18.16
C ALA A 28 -3.57 -10.83 18.94
N HIS A 29 -4.13 -10.24 20.01
CA HIS A 29 -3.39 -9.32 20.89
C HIS A 29 -2.20 -9.99 21.57
N ALA A 30 -2.35 -11.22 22.04
CA ALA A 30 -1.24 -11.95 22.67
C ALA A 30 -0.11 -12.22 21.65
N CYS A 31 -0.47 -12.60 20.44
CA CYS A 31 0.49 -12.79 19.33
C CYS A 31 1.21 -11.48 18.98
N HIS A 32 0.47 -10.38 18.82
CA HIS A 32 1.02 -9.06 18.52
C HIS A 32 2.02 -8.60 19.59
N ARG A 33 1.62 -8.62 20.88
CA ARG A 33 2.47 -8.22 22.01
C ARG A 33 3.72 -9.09 22.17
N GLY A 34 3.72 -10.30 21.67
CA GLY A 34 4.88 -11.17 21.68
C GLY A 34 5.95 -10.82 20.63
N ARG A 35 5.63 -9.92 19.68
CA ARG A 35 6.50 -9.57 18.55
C ARG A 35 6.75 -8.09 18.36
N PHE A 36 5.78 -7.26 18.67
CA PHE A 36 5.79 -5.82 18.42
C PHE A 36 5.53 -5.03 19.70
N ASP A 37 6.00 -3.81 19.74
CA ASP A 37 5.58 -2.86 20.78
C ASP A 37 4.08 -2.57 20.60
N PRO A 38 3.23 -2.86 21.61
CA PRO A 38 1.79 -2.66 21.50
C PRO A 38 1.37 -1.18 21.42
N HIS A 39 2.29 -0.25 21.67
CA HIS A 39 2.06 1.19 21.63
C HIS A 39 2.62 1.87 20.38
N GLU A 40 3.33 1.12 19.54
CA GLU A 40 3.83 1.61 18.26
C GLU A 40 2.75 1.49 17.20
N ILE A 41 2.46 2.61 16.54
CA ILE A 41 1.49 2.70 15.43
C ILE A 41 2.22 3.28 14.23
N GLU A 42 2.23 2.54 13.12
CA GLU A 42 2.76 3.04 11.87
C GLU A 42 1.79 4.04 11.24
N GLY A 43 2.26 5.26 11.02
CA GLY A 43 1.55 6.27 10.27
C GLY A 43 1.85 6.17 8.77
N ALA A 44 0.86 5.82 7.95
CA ALA A 44 1.01 5.76 6.49
C ALA A 44 0.21 6.87 5.81
N LYS A 45 0.80 7.49 4.77
CA LYS A 45 0.14 8.46 3.90
C LYS A 45 0.09 7.93 2.48
N LEU A 46 -1.07 8.00 1.83
CA LEU A 46 -1.25 7.59 0.44
C LEU A 46 -1.35 8.81 -0.47
N LEU A 47 -0.59 8.80 -1.57
CA LEU A 47 -0.67 9.74 -2.67
C LEU A 47 -1.07 9.00 -3.96
N SER A 48 -2.10 9.52 -4.66
CA SER A 48 -2.35 9.13 -6.05
C SER A 48 -1.37 9.91 -6.94
N ILE A 49 -0.34 9.23 -7.44
CA ILE A 49 0.66 9.85 -8.33
C ILE A 49 0.21 9.86 -9.78
N LYS A 50 -0.81 9.08 -10.12
CA LYS A 50 -1.51 9.10 -11.42
C LYS A 50 -2.96 8.69 -11.19
N THR A 51 -3.89 9.58 -11.50
CA THR A 51 -5.32 9.46 -11.17
C THR A 51 -6.13 9.17 -12.43
N GLY A 52 -7.13 8.28 -12.33
CA GLY A 52 -8.14 8.03 -13.34
C GLY A 52 -7.63 7.39 -14.64
N ALA A 53 -8.57 7.17 -15.57
CA ALA A 53 -8.35 6.56 -16.88
C ALA A 53 -7.61 5.20 -16.83
N CYS A 54 -7.81 4.41 -15.77
CA CYS A 54 -7.33 3.04 -15.71
C CYS A 54 -8.13 2.18 -16.69
N PRO A 55 -7.49 1.39 -17.60
CA PRO A 55 -8.20 0.58 -18.58
C PRO A 55 -8.87 -0.68 -18.01
N GLU A 56 -8.60 -1.01 -16.74
CA GLU A 56 -9.16 -2.18 -16.06
C GLU A 56 -10.65 -1.98 -15.72
N ASP A 57 -11.38 -3.10 -15.68
CA ASP A 57 -12.83 -3.16 -15.44
C ASP A 57 -13.16 -3.62 -14.00
N CYS A 58 -12.59 -2.95 -13.00
CA CYS A 58 -12.89 -3.25 -11.60
C CYS A 58 -14.21 -2.57 -11.21
N ALA A 59 -15.25 -3.35 -10.96
CA ALA A 59 -16.63 -2.88 -10.80
C ALA A 59 -16.85 -1.80 -9.71
N TYR A 60 -16.00 -1.76 -8.68
CA TYR A 60 -16.11 -0.80 -7.56
C TYR A 60 -15.09 0.33 -7.63
N CYS A 61 -14.16 0.32 -8.62
CA CYS A 61 -13.03 1.22 -8.63
C CYS A 61 -13.34 2.53 -9.35
N PRO A 62 -13.29 3.70 -8.68
CA PRO A 62 -13.55 4.98 -9.31
C PRO A 62 -12.44 5.40 -10.30
N GLN A 63 -11.30 4.74 -10.28
CA GLN A 63 -10.16 5.00 -11.19
C GLN A 63 -10.36 4.38 -12.58
N SER A 64 -11.30 3.42 -12.73
CA SER A 64 -11.59 2.75 -13.99
C SER A 64 -12.18 3.73 -15.01
N ALA A 65 -11.66 3.71 -16.25
CA ALA A 65 -12.23 4.45 -17.38
C ALA A 65 -13.61 3.92 -17.81
N ARG A 66 -14.05 2.77 -17.28
CA ARG A 66 -15.33 2.12 -17.60
C ARG A 66 -16.44 2.47 -16.62
N ASN A 67 -16.11 3.07 -15.47
CA ASN A 67 -17.07 3.47 -14.48
C ASN A 67 -17.37 4.97 -14.62
N GLU A 68 -18.66 5.33 -14.58
CA GLU A 68 -19.08 6.73 -14.56
C GLU A 68 -18.86 7.32 -13.16
N THR A 69 -17.87 8.17 -13.03
CA THR A 69 -17.52 8.87 -11.78
C THR A 69 -17.13 10.33 -12.08
N ASP A 70 -17.20 11.19 -11.06
CA ASP A 70 -16.77 12.59 -11.18
C ASP A 70 -15.24 12.76 -11.17
N LEU A 71 -14.48 11.64 -11.13
CA LEU A 71 -13.03 11.67 -11.08
C LEU A 71 -12.44 12.17 -12.40
N GLN A 72 -11.64 13.22 -12.32
CA GLN A 72 -10.94 13.74 -13.50
C GLN A 72 -9.60 13.02 -13.67
N PRO A 73 -9.29 12.48 -14.86
CA PRO A 73 -7.98 11.87 -15.13
C PRO A 73 -6.85 12.88 -15.04
N GLU A 74 -5.78 12.51 -14.33
CA GLU A 74 -4.56 13.28 -14.20
C GLU A 74 -3.36 12.45 -14.73
N PRO A 75 -2.36 13.10 -15.35
CA PRO A 75 -1.14 12.43 -15.77
C PRO A 75 -0.32 11.96 -14.56
N LEU A 76 0.79 11.24 -14.82
CA LEU A 76 1.78 10.95 -13.78
C LEU A 76 2.33 12.28 -13.25
N MET A 77 2.33 12.39 -11.92
CA MET A 77 2.82 13.56 -11.19
C MET A 77 4.35 13.66 -11.33
N ASP A 78 4.85 14.87 -11.46
CA ASP A 78 6.29 15.13 -11.52
C ASP A 78 7.00 14.85 -10.20
N LEU A 79 8.25 14.40 -10.27
CA LEU A 79 9.06 14.05 -9.09
C LEU A 79 9.13 15.16 -8.02
N PRO A 80 9.33 16.45 -8.36
CA PRO A 80 9.33 17.53 -7.35
C PRO A 80 8.03 17.63 -6.56
N ASP A 81 6.89 17.42 -7.22
CA ASP A 81 5.58 17.46 -6.56
C ASP A 81 5.36 16.25 -5.64
N ILE A 82 5.79 15.06 -6.08
CA ILE A 82 5.77 13.85 -5.24
C ILE A 82 6.64 14.07 -3.99
N LEU A 83 7.84 14.61 -4.16
CA LEU A 83 8.77 14.87 -3.06
C LEU A 83 8.18 15.88 -2.06
N ALA A 84 7.61 16.97 -2.53
CA ALA A 84 6.98 17.96 -1.66
C ALA A 84 5.83 17.36 -0.82
N LYS A 85 5.04 16.44 -1.41
CA LYS A 85 3.99 15.71 -0.69
C LYS A 85 4.54 14.73 0.33
N ALA A 86 5.65 14.06 0.02
CA ALA A 86 6.31 13.15 0.94
C ALA A 86 6.94 13.91 2.13
N GLU A 87 7.59 15.06 1.89
CA GLU A 87 8.11 15.94 2.94
C GLU A 87 7.00 16.44 3.86
N GLN A 88 5.87 16.85 3.29
CA GLN A 88 4.69 17.24 4.07
C GLN A 88 4.18 16.07 4.92
N ALA A 89 4.03 14.87 4.34
CA ALA A 89 3.58 13.69 5.06
C ALA A 89 4.51 13.33 6.23
N LYS A 90 5.83 13.41 6.01
CA LYS A 90 6.83 13.21 7.04
C LYS A 90 6.71 14.24 8.17
N ALA A 91 6.53 15.51 7.84
CA ALA A 91 6.32 16.58 8.83
C ALA A 91 5.03 16.40 9.65
N GLU A 92 4.01 15.75 9.07
CA GLU A 92 2.76 15.36 9.73
C GLU A 92 2.91 14.06 10.58
N GLY A 93 4.09 13.44 10.59
CA GLY A 93 4.40 12.27 11.41
C GLY A 93 4.21 10.92 10.72
N ALA A 94 4.01 10.89 9.39
CA ALA A 94 3.98 9.63 8.66
C ALA A 94 5.38 9.00 8.60
N THR A 95 5.45 7.69 8.84
CA THR A 95 6.67 6.88 8.73
C THR A 95 6.72 6.10 7.42
N ARG A 96 5.57 5.92 6.75
CA ARG A 96 5.43 5.28 5.45
C ARG A 96 4.71 6.18 4.46
N PHE A 97 5.22 6.20 3.21
CA PHE A 97 4.60 6.92 2.12
C PHE A 97 4.22 5.94 0.99
N CYS A 98 2.92 5.84 0.73
CA CYS A 98 2.36 4.96 -0.29
C CYS A 98 2.06 5.76 -1.55
N MET A 99 2.46 5.25 -2.71
CA MET A 99 2.20 5.88 -4.02
C MET A 99 1.36 4.94 -4.89
N GLY A 100 0.21 5.41 -5.33
CA GLY A 100 -0.71 4.65 -6.21
C GLY A 100 -0.80 5.27 -7.60
N ALA A 101 -0.81 4.44 -8.65
CA ALA A 101 -1.02 4.88 -10.02
C ALA A 101 -2.11 4.07 -10.71
N ALA A 102 -3.07 4.78 -11.31
CA ALA A 102 -4.23 4.20 -11.99
C ALA A 102 -3.88 3.79 -13.44
N TRP A 103 -3.18 2.67 -13.59
CA TRP A 103 -2.91 2.02 -14.87
C TRP A 103 -2.96 0.49 -14.77
N ARG A 104 -3.04 -0.19 -15.90
CA ARG A 104 -2.96 -1.66 -15.93
C ARG A 104 -1.53 -2.13 -15.67
N SER A 105 -0.58 -1.54 -16.40
CA SER A 105 0.85 -1.84 -16.30
C SER A 105 1.63 -0.60 -16.75
N PRO A 106 2.63 -0.17 -16.00
CA PRO A 106 3.52 0.89 -16.44
C PRO A 106 4.42 0.39 -17.58
N ASN A 107 4.81 1.29 -18.48
CA ASN A 107 5.90 1.05 -19.41
C ASN A 107 7.25 1.28 -18.74
N ASP A 108 8.35 0.91 -19.39
CA ASP A 108 9.71 0.99 -18.85
C ASP A 108 10.08 2.39 -18.36
N ARG A 109 9.75 3.43 -19.12
CA ARG A 109 10.00 4.81 -18.72
C ARG A 109 9.25 5.18 -17.43
N GLN A 110 7.97 4.79 -17.33
CA GLN A 110 7.16 5.04 -16.14
C GLN A 110 7.69 4.29 -14.90
N VAL A 111 8.22 3.07 -15.12
CA VAL A 111 8.89 2.32 -14.04
C VAL A 111 10.12 3.07 -13.56
N ASP A 112 10.95 3.59 -14.47
CA ASP A 112 12.15 4.36 -14.10
C ASP A 112 11.79 5.65 -13.34
N GLU A 113 10.78 6.41 -13.80
CA GLU A 113 10.29 7.63 -13.14
C GLU A 113 9.77 7.33 -11.72
N VAL A 114 9.02 6.23 -11.53
CA VAL A 114 8.52 5.84 -10.20
C VAL A 114 9.65 5.28 -9.32
N ALA A 115 10.61 4.55 -9.90
CA ALA A 115 11.78 4.08 -9.16
C ALA A 115 12.60 5.24 -8.59
N GLU A 116 12.79 6.30 -9.37
CA GLU A 116 13.44 7.54 -8.89
C GLU A 116 12.65 8.16 -7.73
N ALA A 117 11.32 8.23 -7.83
CA ALA A 117 10.48 8.72 -6.74
C ALA A 117 10.61 7.86 -5.48
N VAL A 118 10.61 6.51 -5.62
CA VAL A 118 10.80 5.57 -4.50
C VAL A 118 12.13 5.83 -3.80
N HIS A 119 13.22 5.95 -4.56
CA HIS A 119 14.55 6.23 -3.98
C HIS A 119 14.58 7.57 -3.25
N THR A 120 14.05 8.61 -3.88
CA THR A 120 14.05 9.97 -3.30
C THR A 120 13.23 10.03 -2.01
N VAL A 121 12.07 9.36 -1.95
CA VAL A 121 11.26 9.27 -0.73
C VAL A 121 11.94 8.42 0.35
N ALA A 122 12.61 7.32 -0.04
CA ALA A 122 13.38 6.50 0.89
C ALA A 122 14.55 7.30 1.51
N ASP A 123 15.21 8.16 0.74
CA ASP A 123 16.29 9.05 1.23
C ASP A 123 15.80 10.07 2.28
N LEU A 124 14.50 10.36 2.32
CA LEU A 124 13.88 11.10 3.42
C LEU A 124 13.81 10.28 4.73
N GLY A 125 14.15 8.98 4.70
CA GLY A 125 14.04 8.07 5.83
C GLY A 125 12.62 7.56 6.07
N MET A 126 11.77 7.54 5.04
CA MET A 126 10.42 6.96 5.07
C MET A 126 10.44 5.57 4.43
N GLU A 127 9.60 4.67 4.94
CA GLU A 127 9.28 3.46 4.18
C GLU A 127 8.43 3.81 2.96
N THR A 128 8.65 3.09 1.85
CA THR A 128 7.91 3.29 0.61
C THR A 128 7.03 2.09 0.29
N CYS A 129 5.85 2.36 -0.26
CA CYS A 129 4.94 1.36 -0.79
C CYS A 129 4.40 1.86 -2.12
N VAL A 130 4.33 0.99 -3.12
CA VAL A 130 3.81 1.35 -4.45
C VAL A 130 2.75 0.37 -4.93
N THR A 131 1.70 0.90 -5.56
CA THR A 131 0.66 0.12 -6.25
C THR A 131 0.59 0.59 -7.69
N LEU A 132 1.17 -0.19 -8.59
CA LEU A 132 1.43 0.21 -9.99
C LEU A 132 0.74 -0.71 -11.01
N GLY A 133 -0.23 -1.50 -10.59
CA GLY A 133 -0.85 -2.51 -11.44
C GLY A 133 0.05 -3.73 -11.64
N MET A 134 0.06 -4.29 -12.84
CA MET A 134 0.84 -5.50 -13.16
C MET A 134 2.24 -5.13 -13.62
N LEU A 135 3.23 -5.53 -12.83
CA LEU A 135 4.65 -5.41 -13.17
C LEU A 135 5.14 -6.68 -13.89
N THR A 136 6.13 -6.52 -14.73
CA THR A 136 6.88 -7.63 -15.34
C THR A 136 8.19 -7.85 -14.57
N GLU A 137 8.76 -9.05 -14.69
CA GLU A 137 10.14 -9.28 -14.26
C GLU A 137 11.09 -8.44 -15.14
N ARG A 138 11.93 -7.64 -14.51
CA ARG A 138 12.86 -6.73 -15.16
C ARG A 138 14.22 -6.74 -14.47
#